data_36f07d5d832a74386e8659dc9db2fa1a
#
_entry.id   36f07d5d832a74386e8659dc9db2fa1a
#
_cell.length_a   1.000
_cell.length_b   1.000
_cell.length_c   1.000
_cell.angle_alpha   90.00
_cell.angle_beta   90.00
_cell.angle_gamma   90.00
#
_symmetry.space_group_name_H-M   'P 1'
#
loop_
_entity.id
_entity.type
_entity.pdbx_description
1 polymer ?
#
loop_
_entity_poly.entity_id
_entity_poly.type
_entity_poly.pdbx_seq_one_letter_code
_entity_poly.pdbx_strand_id
1 'polypeptide(L)'
;MTADHRAGRLERVRAALAERDTDALLLGPSADYRWLLGYEPPGLERLTMLVVSAAGDDHLVVPALEAPLAIEHLGDLGVKVLAWQETEDPIALVVGALAAAGSASQSRLAVGDHLFATFLLRLQAAMPSARYTTSSVVTGPLRRIKDQAEIDALARAGAAIDAVVDRLGEWVVPGRAERDVAADLDVAIRAAGHEQTNFTIVGSGPNGASPHHIAGHRVIQPGDAVVIDIGGRVDGYCSDTTRTLVVGEPPEGFAELYEVLRTAQAAGCDAVRPGVTAASVDAACRDIITEAGYGEYFIHRTGHGIGLEEHEDPYIVAGNDEPLSPGMAFSVEPGIYLPGRHGARIEDIVVCTEDGGRRLNTTSRELRVVG
;
A
#
# COMPACT_ATOMS: atom_id res chain seq x y z
N MET A 1 12.33 -8.77 -10.88
CA MET A 1 11.87 -7.99 -12.08
C MET A 1 12.98 -7.96 -13.12
N THR A 2 12.72 -8.28 -14.40
CA THR A 2 13.72 -8.29 -15.48
C THR A 2 14.06 -6.87 -15.97
N ALA A 3 15.20 -6.71 -16.68
CA ALA A 3 15.58 -5.43 -17.29
C ALA A 3 14.55 -4.98 -18.34
N ASP A 4 14.07 -5.89 -19.19
CA ASP A 4 13.06 -5.59 -20.22
C ASP A 4 11.75 -5.08 -19.59
N HIS A 5 11.35 -5.63 -18.46
CA HIS A 5 10.14 -5.18 -17.75
C HIS A 5 10.30 -3.75 -17.22
N ARG A 6 11.47 -3.41 -16.65
CA ARG A 6 11.78 -2.05 -16.18
C ARG A 6 11.83 -1.04 -17.35
N ALA A 7 12.48 -1.42 -18.45
CA ALA A 7 12.51 -0.60 -19.66
C ALA A 7 11.10 -0.30 -20.19
N GLY A 8 10.23 -1.30 -20.27
CA GLY A 8 8.85 -1.13 -20.68
C GLY A 8 8.05 -0.20 -19.74
N ARG A 9 8.34 -0.20 -18.43
CA ARG A 9 7.74 0.75 -17.48
C ARG A 9 8.19 2.18 -17.72
N LEU A 10 9.50 2.40 -17.98
CA LEU A 10 10.02 3.72 -18.34
C LEU A 10 9.37 4.24 -19.64
N GLU A 11 9.19 3.40 -20.66
CA GLU A 11 8.51 3.77 -21.90
C GLU A 11 7.05 4.20 -21.65
N ARG A 12 6.30 3.45 -20.83
CA ARG A 12 4.93 3.81 -20.45
C ARG A 12 4.88 5.15 -19.71
N VAL A 13 5.85 5.40 -18.82
CA VAL A 13 5.96 6.70 -18.11
C VAL A 13 6.21 7.83 -19.11
N ARG A 14 7.12 7.66 -20.09
CA ARG A 14 7.37 8.69 -21.10
C ARG A 14 6.12 8.99 -21.96
N ALA A 15 5.38 7.95 -22.34
CA ALA A 15 4.10 8.13 -23.03
C ALA A 15 3.10 8.91 -22.17
N ALA A 16 2.97 8.56 -20.89
CA ALA A 16 2.09 9.24 -19.94
C ALA A 16 2.51 10.70 -19.67
N LEU A 17 3.81 11.00 -19.64
CA LEU A 17 4.33 12.36 -19.56
C LEU A 17 3.93 13.19 -20.80
N ALA A 18 4.11 12.62 -21.99
CA ALA A 18 3.75 13.28 -23.24
C ALA A 18 2.24 13.56 -23.36
N GLU A 19 1.40 12.59 -23.00
CA GLU A 19 -0.07 12.76 -22.98
C GLU A 19 -0.53 13.88 -22.03
N ARG A 20 0.22 14.13 -20.95
CA ARG A 20 -0.09 15.15 -19.93
C ARG A 20 0.66 16.45 -20.12
N ASP A 21 1.37 16.57 -21.25
CA ASP A 21 2.17 17.75 -21.56
C ASP A 21 3.11 18.11 -20.39
N THR A 22 3.77 17.07 -19.86
CA THR A 22 4.72 17.13 -18.73
C THR A 22 6.11 16.75 -19.23
N ASP A 23 7.10 17.57 -18.93
CA ASP A 23 8.44 17.45 -19.52
C ASP A 23 9.30 16.37 -18.83
N ALA A 24 9.13 16.22 -17.51
CA ALA A 24 9.87 15.22 -16.76
C ALA A 24 9.17 14.80 -15.46
N LEU A 25 9.54 13.59 -14.99
CA LEU A 25 9.18 13.02 -13.70
C LEU A 25 10.43 12.97 -12.83
N LEU A 26 10.33 13.51 -11.60
CA LEU A 26 11.40 13.59 -10.61
C LEU A 26 11.03 12.75 -9.38
N LEU A 27 11.71 11.64 -9.16
CA LEU A 27 11.41 10.72 -8.07
C LEU A 27 12.56 10.59 -7.09
N GLY A 28 12.31 10.90 -5.82
CA GLY A 28 13.12 10.39 -4.71
C GLY A 28 12.83 8.91 -4.43
N PRO A 29 13.57 8.27 -3.49
CA PRO A 29 13.26 6.93 -3.01
C PRO A 29 11.79 6.83 -2.61
N SER A 30 11.08 5.89 -3.22
CA SER A 30 9.62 5.73 -3.08
C SER A 30 9.15 4.48 -3.81
N ALA A 31 7.88 4.12 -3.64
CA ALA A 31 7.26 3.05 -4.40
C ALA A 31 7.34 3.28 -5.93
N ASP A 32 7.15 4.51 -6.41
CA ASP A 32 7.33 4.85 -7.83
C ASP A 32 8.77 4.60 -8.31
N TYR A 33 9.74 4.99 -7.50
CA TYR A 33 11.16 4.73 -7.77
C TYR A 33 11.44 3.23 -7.85
N ARG A 34 10.96 2.45 -6.85
CA ARG A 34 11.08 0.99 -6.82
C ARG A 34 10.39 0.34 -8.01
N TRP A 35 9.20 0.83 -8.37
CA TRP A 35 8.44 0.31 -9.51
C TRP A 35 9.21 0.43 -10.82
N LEU A 36 9.92 1.53 -11.03
CA LEU A 36 10.71 1.76 -12.24
C LEU A 36 12.06 1.04 -12.22
N LEU A 37 12.79 1.11 -11.12
CA LEU A 37 14.19 0.66 -11.06
C LEU A 37 14.39 -0.73 -10.44
N GLY A 38 13.37 -1.27 -9.75
CA GLY A 38 13.42 -2.59 -9.11
C GLY A 38 14.11 -2.61 -7.75
N TYR A 39 14.57 -1.48 -7.26
CA TYR A 39 15.12 -1.32 -5.92
C TYR A 39 14.73 0.04 -5.35
N GLU A 40 14.84 0.20 -4.04
CA GLU A 40 14.56 1.45 -3.33
C GLU A 40 15.64 1.66 -2.27
N PRO A 41 16.52 2.66 -2.43
CA PRO A 41 17.45 3.02 -1.38
C PRO A 41 16.73 3.72 -0.23
N PRO A 42 17.30 3.74 0.99
CA PRO A 42 16.72 4.51 2.08
C PRO A 42 16.58 6.00 1.71
N GLY A 43 15.45 6.61 2.07
CA GLY A 43 15.28 8.06 1.97
C GLY A 43 16.07 8.76 3.06
N LEU A 44 17.16 9.43 2.67
CA LEU A 44 18.08 10.11 3.57
C LEU A 44 18.08 11.63 3.31
N GLU A 45 18.83 12.37 4.14
CA GLU A 45 19.08 13.81 3.96
C GLU A 45 19.91 14.13 2.71
N ARG A 46 20.60 13.14 2.13
CA ARG A 46 21.30 13.22 0.86
C ARG A 46 20.36 12.98 -0.30
N LEU A 47 20.38 13.85 -1.30
CA LEU A 47 19.50 13.72 -2.45
C LEU A 47 19.87 12.50 -3.29
N THR A 48 18.94 11.58 -3.42
CA THR A 48 18.84 10.62 -4.52
C THR A 48 17.60 10.97 -5.33
N MET A 49 17.76 11.16 -6.66
CA MET A 49 16.66 11.57 -7.53
C MET A 49 16.77 10.96 -8.92
N LEU A 50 15.78 10.15 -9.28
CA LEU A 50 15.58 9.71 -10.64
C LEU A 50 14.88 10.83 -11.44
N VAL A 51 15.46 11.19 -12.56
CA VAL A 51 14.93 12.13 -13.55
C VAL A 51 14.54 11.31 -14.78
N VAL A 52 13.24 11.12 -15.02
CA VAL A 52 12.72 10.49 -16.25
C VAL A 52 12.23 11.60 -17.17
N SER A 53 12.88 11.75 -18.30
CA SER A 53 12.53 12.77 -19.30
C SER A 53 11.56 12.22 -20.34
N ALA A 54 10.56 13.03 -20.73
CA ALA A 54 9.71 12.72 -21.86
C ALA A 54 10.51 12.52 -23.18
N ALA A 55 11.69 13.14 -23.30
CA ALA A 55 12.60 13.00 -24.45
C ALA A 55 13.46 11.73 -24.42
N GLY A 56 13.49 10.98 -23.31
CA GLY A 56 14.20 9.70 -23.21
C GLY A 56 15.66 9.80 -22.74
N ASP A 57 16.12 10.92 -22.21
CA ASP A 57 17.45 11.08 -21.62
C ASP A 57 17.33 11.04 -20.09
N ASP A 58 17.32 9.81 -19.52
CA ASP A 58 17.04 9.58 -18.11
C ASP A 58 18.33 9.61 -17.28
N HIS A 59 18.23 10.21 -16.10
CA HIS A 59 19.37 10.36 -15.20
C HIS A 59 19.00 9.93 -13.77
N LEU A 60 19.99 9.38 -13.06
CA LEU A 60 19.93 9.16 -11.61
C LEU A 60 21.00 10.02 -10.93
N VAL A 61 20.57 11.08 -10.26
CA VAL A 61 21.41 11.90 -9.39
C VAL A 61 21.50 11.20 -8.04
N VAL A 62 22.70 10.85 -7.59
CA VAL A 62 22.93 10.02 -6.40
C VAL A 62 24.22 10.42 -5.69
N PRO A 63 24.31 10.34 -4.34
CA PRO A 63 25.58 10.55 -3.64
C PRO A 63 26.67 9.61 -4.16
N ALA A 64 27.92 10.12 -4.29
CA ALA A 64 29.01 9.33 -4.83
C ALA A 64 29.27 8.04 -4.04
N LEU A 65 29.00 8.06 -2.73
CA LEU A 65 29.15 6.88 -1.87
C LEU A 65 28.14 5.76 -2.19
N GLU A 66 26.98 6.10 -2.76
CA GLU A 66 25.90 5.16 -3.10
C GLU A 66 25.88 4.81 -4.60
N ALA A 67 26.66 5.52 -5.42
CA ALA A 67 26.71 5.31 -6.86
C ALA A 67 27.09 3.88 -7.28
N PRO A 68 28.01 3.16 -6.63
CA PRO A 68 28.34 1.77 -6.99
C PRO A 68 27.12 0.84 -6.90
N LEU A 69 26.32 0.94 -5.83
CA LEU A 69 25.11 0.16 -5.63
C LEU A 69 24.05 0.52 -6.67
N ALA A 70 23.88 1.82 -6.94
CA ALA A 70 22.95 2.30 -7.96
C ALA A 70 23.30 1.75 -9.36
N ILE A 71 24.57 1.79 -9.75
CA ILE A 71 25.06 1.25 -11.04
C ILE A 71 24.79 -0.25 -11.15
N GLU A 72 25.04 -1.02 -10.08
CA GLU A 72 24.77 -2.45 -10.04
C GLU A 72 23.30 -2.75 -10.30
N HIS A 73 22.40 -2.05 -9.61
CA HIS A 73 20.95 -2.25 -9.77
C HIS A 73 20.40 -1.77 -11.12
N LEU A 74 20.93 -0.69 -11.67
CA LEU A 74 20.51 -0.18 -12.97
C LEU A 74 20.89 -1.13 -14.11
N GLY A 75 22.12 -1.69 -14.08
CA GLY A 75 22.61 -2.52 -15.17
C GLY A 75 22.52 -1.79 -16.51
N ASP A 76 21.95 -2.45 -17.51
CA ASP A 76 21.80 -1.94 -18.89
C ASP A 76 20.48 -1.16 -19.14
N LEU A 77 19.86 -0.59 -18.10
CA LEU A 77 18.58 0.11 -18.21
C LEU A 77 18.64 1.43 -19.00
N GLY A 78 19.85 1.92 -19.33
CA GLY A 78 20.04 3.15 -20.09
C GLY A 78 19.94 4.44 -19.27
N VAL A 79 19.76 4.35 -17.96
CA VAL A 79 19.72 5.49 -17.03
C VAL A 79 21.16 5.92 -16.71
N LYS A 80 21.50 7.20 -16.94
CA LYS A 80 22.84 7.74 -16.67
C LYS A 80 22.99 8.13 -15.21
N VAL A 81 24.00 7.61 -14.53
CA VAL A 81 24.30 7.97 -13.12
C VAL A 81 25.12 9.26 -13.05
N LEU A 82 24.60 10.23 -12.32
CA LEU A 82 25.27 11.48 -11.98
C LEU A 82 25.61 11.47 -10.50
N ALA A 83 26.82 11.05 -10.17
CA ALA A 83 27.31 10.97 -8.80
C ALA A 83 27.78 12.35 -8.31
N TRP A 84 27.37 12.76 -7.10
CA TRP A 84 27.76 14.03 -6.50
C TRP A 84 28.54 13.83 -5.20
N GLN A 85 29.51 14.73 -4.95
CA GLN A 85 30.37 14.77 -3.75
C GLN A 85 29.71 15.63 -2.66
N GLU A 86 30.06 15.41 -1.39
CA GLU A 86 29.52 16.15 -0.23
C GLU A 86 29.63 17.68 -0.33
N THR A 87 30.55 18.16 -1.16
CA THR A 87 30.80 19.60 -1.38
C THR A 87 30.09 20.17 -2.60
N GLU A 88 29.34 19.35 -3.33
CA GLU A 88 28.63 19.75 -4.54
C GLU A 88 27.14 20.00 -4.25
N ASP A 89 26.48 20.77 -5.13
CA ASP A 89 25.04 20.99 -5.06
C ASP A 89 24.30 19.96 -5.95
N PRO A 90 23.64 18.94 -5.37
CA PRO A 90 22.91 17.95 -6.16
C PRO A 90 21.72 18.54 -6.91
N ILE A 91 21.14 19.65 -6.44
CA ILE A 91 20.05 20.31 -7.17
C ILE A 91 20.55 20.89 -8.50
N ALA A 92 21.77 21.43 -8.53
CA ALA A 92 22.37 21.89 -9.76
C ALA A 92 22.55 20.77 -10.79
N LEU A 93 22.88 19.53 -10.34
CA LEU A 93 22.94 18.35 -11.22
C LEU A 93 21.58 17.96 -11.77
N VAL A 94 20.51 18.00 -10.94
CA VAL A 94 19.14 17.75 -11.42
C VAL A 94 18.74 18.77 -12.47
N VAL A 95 18.99 20.06 -12.23
CA VAL A 95 18.69 21.14 -13.21
C VAL A 95 19.53 20.94 -14.49
N GLY A 96 20.79 20.54 -14.36
CA GLY A 96 21.66 20.22 -15.50
C GLY A 96 21.13 19.03 -16.32
N ALA A 97 20.66 17.96 -15.67
CA ALA A 97 20.05 16.79 -16.31
C ALA A 97 18.78 17.20 -17.08
N LEU A 98 17.90 17.99 -16.47
CA LEU A 98 16.71 18.52 -17.12
C LEU A 98 17.05 19.38 -18.36
N ALA A 99 18.04 20.24 -18.24
CA ALA A 99 18.49 21.08 -19.37
C ALA A 99 19.08 20.25 -20.51
N ALA A 100 19.87 19.20 -20.20
CA ALA A 100 20.40 18.28 -21.20
C ALA A 100 19.32 17.52 -21.95
N ALA A 101 18.22 17.19 -21.27
CA ALA A 101 17.04 16.57 -21.84
C ALA A 101 16.11 17.56 -22.59
N GLY A 102 16.53 18.81 -22.79
CA GLY A 102 15.77 19.83 -23.52
C GLY A 102 14.70 20.55 -22.70
N SER A 103 14.63 20.30 -21.40
CA SER A 103 13.68 20.97 -20.50
C SER A 103 14.17 22.40 -20.19
N ALA A 104 13.31 23.38 -20.49
CA ALA A 104 13.59 24.80 -20.29
C ALA A 104 13.19 25.26 -18.87
N SER A 105 13.50 26.51 -18.55
CA SER A 105 13.15 27.14 -17.27
C SER A 105 11.64 27.20 -16.97
N GLN A 106 10.79 27.01 -17.97
CA GLN A 106 9.32 26.99 -17.86
C GLN A 106 8.73 25.58 -17.90
N SER A 107 9.54 24.57 -17.63
CA SER A 107 9.13 23.16 -17.67
C SER A 107 7.98 22.84 -16.73
N ARG A 108 7.20 21.85 -17.15
CA ARG A 108 6.18 21.19 -16.31
C ARG A 108 6.78 19.89 -15.75
N LEU A 109 6.89 19.82 -14.45
CA LEU A 109 7.57 18.76 -13.72
C LEU A 109 6.59 18.02 -12.82
N ALA A 110 6.52 16.70 -12.93
CA ALA A 110 5.89 15.85 -11.94
C ALA A 110 6.94 15.46 -10.90
N VAL A 111 6.65 15.66 -9.61
CA VAL A 111 7.57 15.35 -8.51
C VAL A 111 6.97 14.29 -7.60
N GLY A 112 7.81 13.42 -7.06
CA GLY A 112 7.39 12.34 -6.16
C GLY A 112 6.54 12.87 -5.01
N ASP A 113 5.39 12.23 -4.77
CA ASP A 113 4.42 12.62 -3.73
C ASP A 113 5.06 12.60 -2.34
N HIS A 114 6.03 11.71 -2.12
CA HIS A 114 6.79 11.57 -0.88
C HIS A 114 8.17 12.25 -0.91
N LEU A 115 8.42 13.16 -1.88
CA LEU A 115 9.68 13.90 -1.91
C LEU A 115 9.78 14.81 -0.69
N PHE A 116 10.91 14.79 0.01
CA PHE A 116 11.13 15.69 1.14
C PHE A 116 10.96 17.15 0.70
N ALA A 117 10.18 17.89 1.46
CA ALA A 117 9.90 19.30 1.18
C ALA A 117 11.18 20.14 1.02
N THR A 118 12.26 19.78 1.72
CA THR A 118 13.56 20.46 1.58
C THR A 118 14.11 20.38 0.16
N PHE A 119 13.93 19.25 -0.53
CA PHE A 119 14.39 19.10 -1.91
C PHE A 119 13.44 19.82 -2.89
N LEU A 120 12.13 19.71 -2.67
CA LEU A 120 11.15 20.42 -3.49
C LEU A 120 11.34 21.94 -3.43
N LEU A 121 11.52 22.52 -2.24
CA LEU A 121 11.75 23.97 -2.07
C LEU A 121 13.04 24.44 -2.73
N ARG A 122 14.11 23.63 -2.68
CA ARG A 122 15.36 23.93 -3.38
C ARG A 122 15.22 23.85 -4.90
N LEU A 123 14.45 22.87 -5.42
CA LEU A 123 14.11 22.78 -6.85
C LEU A 123 13.31 24.01 -7.29
N GLN A 124 12.29 24.40 -6.53
CA GLN A 124 11.48 25.58 -6.82
C GLN A 124 12.32 26.87 -6.82
N ALA A 125 13.27 27.01 -5.90
CA ALA A 125 14.19 28.13 -5.87
C ALA A 125 15.15 28.16 -7.08
N ALA A 126 15.62 26.98 -7.53
CA ALA A 126 16.51 26.85 -8.68
C ALA A 126 15.76 27.01 -10.04
N MET A 127 14.46 26.67 -10.07
CA MET A 127 13.61 26.73 -11.27
C MET A 127 12.30 27.48 -10.99
N PRO A 128 12.36 28.79 -10.71
CA PRO A 128 11.19 29.55 -10.22
C PRO A 128 10.06 29.74 -11.27
N SER A 129 10.34 29.50 -12.53
CA SER A 129 9.36 29.58 -13.63
C SER A 129 8.77 28.21 -14.01
N ALA A 130 9.28 27.12 -13.43
CA ALA A 130 8.73 25.78 -13.66
C ALA A 130 7.37 25.61 -12.95
N ARG A 131 6.54 24.74 -13.50
CA ARG A 131 5.28 24.33 -12.89
C ARG A 131 5.44 22.92 -12.33
N TYR A 132 4.90 22.71 -11.15
CA TYR A 132 5.03 21.45 -10.42
C TYR A 132 3.68 20.80 -10.24
N THR A 133 3.62 19.47 -10.40
CA THR A 133 2.50 18.60 -10.03
C THR A 133 3.06 17.37 -9.32
N THR A 134 2.20 16.52 -8.75
CA THR A 134 2.58 15.28 -8.08
C THR A 134 2.85 14.15 -9.07
N SER A 135 3.71 13.19 -8.72
CA SER A 135 4.02 12.01 -9.55
C SER A 135 2.78 11.13 -9.77
N SER A 136 1.88 11.09 -8.81
CA SER A 136 0.66 10.27 -8.84
C SER A 136 -0.24 10.55 -10.06
N VAL A 137 -0.23 11.77 -10.61
CA VAL A 137 -0.96 12.05 -11.87
C VAL A 137 -0.38 11.29 -13.07
N VAL A 138 0.89 10.90 -13.03
CA VAL A 138 1.60 10.16 -14.10
C VAL A 138 1.66 8.67 -13.78
N THR A 139 2.18 8.33 -12.60
CA THR A 139 2.45 6.94 -12.19
C THR A 139 1.23 6.22 -11.62
N GLY A 140 0.32 6.94 -10.98
CA GLY A 140 -0.87 6.37 -10.36
C GLY A 140 -1.71 5.52 -11.33
N PRO A 141 -2.16 6.03 -12.49
CA PRO A 141 -2.90 5.24 -13.46
C PRO A 141 -2.13 4.01 -13.99
N LEU A 142 -0.78 4.09 -14.04
CA LEU A 142 0.07 2.99 -14.52
C LEU A 142 0.25 1.90 -13.46
N ARG A 143 0.44 2.28 -12.18
CA ARG A 143 0.61 1.36 -11.05
C ARG A 143 -0.69 0.71 -10.61
N ARG A 144 -1.81 1.40 -10.79
CA ARG A 144 -3.14 0.91 -10.44
C ARG A 144 -3.47 -0.40 -11.14
N ILE A 145 -3.08 -0.56 -12.39
CA ILE A 145 -3.28 -1.77 -13.19
C ILE A 145 -2.03 -2.66 -13.05
N LYS A 146 -2.12 -3.67 -12.19
CA LYS A 146 -1.06 -4.64 -11.95
C LYS A 146 -0.95 -5.61 -13.11
N ASP A 147 0.26 -5.84 -13.56
CA ASP A 147 0.54 -6.95 -14.48
C ASP A 147 0.57 -8.30 -13.74
N GLN A 148 0.68 -9.39 -14.49
CA GLN A 148 0.62 -10.74 -13.90
C GLN A 148 1.75 -10.98 -12.87
N ALA A 149 2.95 -10.45 -13.12
CA ALA A 149 4.08 -10.62 -12.20
C ALA A 149 3.86 -9.86 -10.87
N GLU A 150 3.21 -8.69 -10.92
CA GLU A 150 2.80 -7.92 -9.75
C GLU A 150 1.68 -8.62 -8.96
N ILE A 151 0.70 -9.19 -9.67
CA ILE A 151 -0.38 -9.99 -9.05
C ILE A 151 0.19 -11.24 -8.37
N ASP A 152 1.15 -11.91 -9.01
CA ASP A 152 1.82 -13.08 -8.43
C ASP A 152 2.67 -12.70 -7.19
N ALA A 153 3.27 -11.51 -7.18
CA ALA A 153 3.97 -10.98 -6.01
C ALA A 153 3.01 -10.69 -4.84
N LEU A 154 1.89 -10.03 -5.12
CA LEU A 154 0.83 -9.81 -4.13
C LEU A 154 0.27 -11.14 -3.59
N ALA A 155 0.08 -12.14 -4.44
CA ALA A 155 -0.38 -13.46 -4.03
C ALA A 155 0.64 -14.17 -3.12
N ARG A 156 1.96 -14.03 -3.39
CA ARG A 156 2.99 -14.55 -2.48
C ARG A 156 2.97 -13.83 -1.13
N ALA A 157 2.84 -12.51 -1.13
CA ALA A 157 2.72 -11.71 0.10
C ALA A 157 1.47 -12.10 0.90
N GLY A 158 0.32 -12.27 0.22
CA GLY A 158 -0.92 -12.75 0.82
C GLY A 158 -0.78 -14.15 1.43
N ALA A 159 -0.17 -15.09 0.72
CA ALA A 159 0.04 -16.44 1.25
C ALA A 159 0.99 -16.45 2.47
N ALA A 160 2.01 -15.60 2.47
CA ALA A 160 2.95 -15.50 3.58
C ALA A 160 2.28 -14.94 4.85
N ILE A 161 1.41 -13.90 4.71
CA ILE A 161 0.69 -13.35 5.86
C ILE A 161 -0.42 -14.30 6.34
N ASP A 162 -1.10 -15.02 5.44
CA ASP A 162 -2.10 -16.04 5.77
C ASP A 162 -1.51 -17.13 6.68
N ALA A 163 -0.27 -17.55 6.45
CA ALA A 163 0.42 -18.54 7.28
C ALA A 163 0.62 -18.05 8.73
N VAL A 164 0.74 -16.74 8.97
CA VAL A 164 0.76 -16.15 10.31
C VAL A 164 -0.64 -16.08 10.89
N VAL A 165 -1.62 -15.65 10.10
CA VAL A 165 -3.03 -15.54 10.52
C VAL A 165 -3.60 -16.88 10.95
N ASP A 166 -3.26 -17.97 10.28
CA ASP A 166 -3.73 -19.32 10.63
C ASP A 166 -3.25 -19.76 12.01
N ARG A 167 -2.16 -19.19 12.51
CA ARG A 167 -1.53 -19.48 13.80
C ARG A 167 -1.85 -18.47 14.91
N LEU A 168 -2.70 -17.47 14.68
CA LEU A 168 -2.99 -16.40 15.66
C LEU A 168 -3.37 -16.94 17.07
N GLY A 169 -4.01 -18.10 17.13
CA GLY A 169 -4.35 -18.75 18.42
C GLY A 169 -3.16 -19.14 19.29
N GLU A 170 -1.93 -19.17 18.76
CA GLU A 170 -0.71 -19.42 19.52
C GLU A 170 -0.32 -18.20 20.37
N TRP A 171 -0.67 -17.00 19.94
CA TRP A 171 -0.29 -15.73 20.56
C TRP A 171 -1.45 -15.03 21.25
N VAL A 172 -2.68 -15.15 20.70
CA VAL A 172 -3.88 -14.52 21.26
C VAL A 172 -4.45 -15.41 22.35
N VAL A 173 -3.87 -15.29 23.56
CA VAL A 173 -4.27 -16.06 24.73
C VAL A 173 -4.49 -15.15 25.94
N PRO A 174 -5.39 -15.51 26.89
CA PRO A 174 -5.64 -14.71 28.08
C PRO A 174 -4.35 -14.47 28.88
N GLY A 175 -4.25 -13.29 29.49
CA GLY A 175 -3.12 -12.92 30.32
C GLY A 175 -1.94 -12.28 29.59
N ARG A 176 -1.92 -12.24 28.25
CA ARG A 176 -0.89 -11.55 27.47
C ARG A 176 -1.27 -10.10 27.21
N ALA A 177 -0.30 -9.21 27.24
CA ALA A 177 -0.53 -7.83 26.82
C ALA A 177 -0.55 -7.70 25.30
N GLU A 178 -1.38 -6.78 24.76
CA GLU A 178 -1.49 -6.52 23.31
C GLU A 178 -0.13 -6.27 22.65
N ARG A 179 0.72 -5.43 23.27
CA ARG A 179 2.08 -5.14 22.76
C ARG A 179 3.00 -6.36 22.69
N ASP A 180 2.83 -7.32 23.62
CA ASP A 180 3.67 -8.53 23.65
C ASP A 180 3.22 -9.50 22.55
N VAL A 181 1.91 -9.54 22.27
CA VAL A 181 1.36 -10.25 21.10
C VAL A 181 1.83 -9.59 19.80
N ALA A 182 1.76 -8.26 19.71
CA ALA A 182 2.22 -7.52 18.52
C ALA A 182 3.72 -7.77 18.23
N ALA A 183 4.56 -7.83 19.26
CA ALA A 183 5.99 -8.11 19.10
C ALA A 183 6.25 -9.53 18.58
N ASP A 184 5.50 -10.53 19.06
CA ASP A 184 5.63 -11.90 18.55
C ASP A 184 5.12 -12.02 17.12
N LEU A 185 4.05 -11.31 16.77
CA LEU A 185 3.54 -11.25 15.39
C LEU A 185 4.54 -10.62 14.44
N ASP A 186 5.26 -9.54 14.84
CA ASP A 186 6.35 -8.96 14.03
C ASP A 186 7.43 -10.02 13.72
N VAL A 187 7.83 -10.80 14.71
CA VAL A 187 8.79 -11.90 14.52
C VAL A 187 8.23 -12.98 13.58
N ALA A 188 6.97 -13.35 13.76
CA ALA A 188 6.32 -14.37 12.93
C ALA A 188 6.16 -13.95 11.48
N ILE A 189 5.80 -12.67 11.21
CA ILE A 189 5.67 -12.09 9.88
C ILE A 189 7.01 -12.16 9.13
N ARG A 190 8.10 -11.74 9.78
CA ARG A 190 9.45 -11.86 9.20
C ARG A 190 9.85 -13.31 8.97
N ALA A 191 9.55 -14.21 9.90
CA ALA A 191 9.83 -15.63 9.76
C ALA A 191 9.02 -16.30 8.63
N ALA A 192 7.86 -15.76 8.29
CA ALA A 192 7.03 -16.19 7.14
C ALA A 192 7.56 -15.72 5.78
N GLY A 193 8.65 -14.93 5.75
CA GLY A 193 9.33 -14.51 4.52
C GLY A 193 9.14 -13.04 4.15
N HIS A 194 8.53 -12.23 5.01
CA HIS A 194 8.45 -10.79 4.77
C HIS A 194 9.80 -10.09 5.02
N GLU A 195 10.17 -9.19 4.13
CA GLU A 195 11.36 -8.32 4.24
C GLU A 195 11.27 -7.41 5.47
N GLN A 196 10.05 -6.94 5.72
CA GLN A 196 9.71 -6.10 6.86
C GLN A 196 8.24 -6.28 7.25
N THR A 197 7.94 -6.00 8.51
CA THR A 197 6.59 -5.77 8.98
C THR A 197 6.26 -4.30 8.77
N ASN A 198 5.12 -4.00 8.17
CA ASN A 198 4.70 -2.62 7.95
C ASN A 198 3.91 -2.10 9.16
N PHE A 199 2.99 -2.92 9.66
CA PHE A 199 2.19 -2.62 10.83
C PHE A 199 1.73 -3.90 11.53
N THR A 200 1.35 -3.74 12.80
CA THR A 200 0.78 -4.81 13.63
C THR A 200 -0.22 -4.20 14.60
N ILE A 201 -1.50 -4.29 14.29
CA ILE A 201 -2.59 -3.84 15.15
C ILE A 201 -3.08 -5.05 15.96
N VAL A 202 -3.14 -4.88 17.29
CA VAL A 202 -3.72 -5.84 18.24
C VAL A 202 -4.64 -5.06 19.16
N GLY A 203 -5.94 -5.08 18.87
CA GLY A 203 -6.96 -4.38 19.66
C GLY A 203 -7.88 -5.37 20.37
N SER A 204 -7.77 -5.50 21.70
CA SER A 204 -8.56 -6.43 22.49
C SER A 204 -9.70 -5.73 23.24
N GLY A 205 -10.87 -6.37 23.32
CA GLY A 205 -12.06 -5.83 23.98
C GLY A 205 -12.36 -4.38 23.52
N PRO A 206 -12.47 -3.39 24.45
CA PRO A 206 -12.78 -2.01 24.09
C PRO A 206 -11.79 -1.36 23.11
N ASN A 207 -10.52 -1.79 23.10
CA ASN A 207 -9.50 -1.29 22.19
C ASN A 207 -9.77 -1.70 20.74
N GLY A 208 -10.42 -2.86 20.52
CA GLY A 208 -10.86 -3.31 19.20
C GLY A 208 -11.88 -2.37 18.53
N ALA A 209 -12.51 -1.46 19.30
CA ALA A 209 -13.38 -0.43 18.74
C ALA A 209 -12.62 0.76 18.11
N SER A 210 -11.29 0.75 18.13
CA SER A 210 -10.43 1.73 17.45
C SER A 210 -9.76 1.07 16.24
N PRO A 211 -10.12 1.42 14.99
CA PRO A 211 -9.59 0.76 13.79
C PRO A 211 -8.06 0.75 13.71
N HIS A 212 -7.40 1.84 14.11
CA HIS A 212 -5.94 2.00 14.08
C HIS A 212 -5.37 2.02 15.51
N HIS A 213 -5.83 1.07 16.36
CA HIS A 213 -5.33 0.97 17.72
C HIS A 213 -3.83 0.64 17.75
N ILE A 214 -3.10 1.36 18.61
CA ILE A 214 -1.69 1.05 18.87
C ILE A 214 -1.63 0.08 20.04
N ALA A 215 -1.11 -1.13 19.81
CA ALA A 215 -1.00 -2.18 20.81
C ALA A 215 -0.29 -1.71 22.08
N GLY A 216 -0.97 -1.81 23.22
CA GLY A 216 -0.55 -1.23 24.49
C GLY A 216 -0.35 -2.26 25.61
N HIS A 217 -0.50 -1.76 26.82
CA HIS A 217 -0.34 -2.56 28.05
C HIS A 217 -1.62 -3.30 28.46
N ARG A 218 -2.74 -3.13 27.74
CA ARG A 218 -3.96 -3.85 28.05
C ARG A 218 -3.71 -5.35 27.95
N VAL A 219 -4.13 -6.08 28.99
CA VAL A 219 -4.02 -7.54 29.05
C VAL A 219 -5.30 -8.15 28.49
N ILE A 220 -5.15 -9.05 27.54
CA ILE A 220 -6.24 -9.81 26.92
C ILE A 220 -6.95 -10.63 28.02
N GLN A 221 -8.29 -10.54 28.05
CA GLN A 221 -9.16 -11.20 29.02
C GLN A 221 -10.01 -12.28 28.35
N PRO A 222 -10.45 -13.31 29.09
CA PRO A 222 -11.56 -14.16 28.62
C PRO A 222 -12.78 -13.31 28.29
N GLY A 223 -13.45 -13.60 27.17
CA GLY A 223 -14.57 -12.82 26.66
C GLY A 223 -14.17 -11.66 25.74
N ASP A 224 -12.88 -11.37 25.55
CA ASP A 224 -12.48 -10.33 24.61
C ASP A 224 -12.64 -10.77 23.16
N ALA A 225 -13.26 -9.92 22.34
CA ALA A 225 -13.01 -9.91 20.92
C ALA A 225 -11.68 -9.21 20.64
N VAL A 226 -10.83 -9.80 19.82
CA VAL A 226 -9.50 -9.28 19.51
C VAL A 226 -9.35 -9.09 18.01
N VAL A 227 -9.23 -7.84 17.58
CA VAL A 227 -8.94 -7.47 16.20
C VAL A 227 -7.44 -7.58 16.00
N ILE A 228 -7.02 -8.40 15.06
CA ILE A 228 -5.63 -8.54 14.62
C ILE A 228 -5.59 -8.11 13.16
N ASP A 229 -4.83 -7.05 12.89
CA ASP A 229 -4.62 -6.53 11.56
C ASP A 229 -3.12 -6.37 11.33
N ILE A 230 -2.61 -7.09 10.33
CA ILE A 230 -1.18 -7.29 10.11
C ILE A 230 -0.83 -7.22 8.64
N GLY A 231 0.29 -6.57 8.37
CA GLY A 231 0.83 -6.47 7.03
C GLY A 231 2.35 -6.34 6.99
N GLY A 232 2.91 -6.66 5.84
CA GLY A 232 4.35 -6.60 5.59
C GLY A 232 4.67 -6.61 4.10
N ARG A 233 5.94 -6.76 3.72
CA ARG A 233 6.39 -6.76 2.32
C ARG A 233 7.11 -8.04 1.95
N VAL A 234 6.74 -8.62 0.80
CA VAL A 234 7.46 -9.71 0.13
C VAL A 234 7.80 -9.26 -1.30
N ASP A 235 9.07 -9.30 -1.68
CA ASP A 235 9.55 -8.79 -2.99
C ASP A 235 9.11 -7.33 -3.26
N GLY A 236 8.94 -6.53 -2.17
CA GLY A 236 8.48 -5.15 -2.20
C GLY A 236 6.96 -4.95 -2.25
N TYR A 237 6.18 -5.98 -2.55
CA TYR A 237 4.71 -5.91 -2.57
C TYR A 237 4.14 -6.13 -1.17
N CYS A 238 3.13 -5.33 -0.84
CA CYS A 238 2.51 -5.36 0.48
C CYS A 238 1.53 -6.52 0.60
N SER A 239 1.46 -7.09 1.81
CA SER A 239 0.32 -7.89 2.29
C SER A 239 -0.47 -7.08 3.30
N ASP A 240 -1.75 -7.39 3.39
CA ASP A 240 -2.68 -6.77 4.32
C ASP A 240 -3.80 -7.76 4.65
N THR A 241 -4.07 -7.97 5.95
CA THR A 241 -5.10 -8.92 6.35
C THR A 241 -5.55 -8.69 7.78
N THR A 242 -6.86 -8.53 7.95
CA THR A 242 -7.48 -8.47 9.28
C THR A 242 -8.32 -9.70 9.56
N ARG A 243 -8.16 -10.24 10.77
CA ARG A 243 -9.09 -11.22 11.38
C ARG A 243 -9.44 -10.80 12.80
N THR A 244 -10.66 -11.11 13.20
CA THR A 244 -11.10 -10.94 14.60
C THR A 244 -11.30 -12.30 15.22
N LEU A 245 -10.72 -12.51 16.41
CA LEU A 245 -10.85 -13.71 17.21
C LEU A 245 -11.61 -13.39 18.49
N VAL A 246 -12.14 -14.42 19.16
CA VAL A 246 -12.70 -14.30 20.50
C VAL A 246 -11.96 -15.22 21.45
N VAL A 247 -11.67 -14.71 22.64
CA VAL A 247 -10.97 -15.47 23.69
C VAL A 247 -12.02 -16.09 24.64
N GLY A 248 -12.21 -17.41 24.55
CA GLY A 248 -13.26 -18.10 25.31
C GLY A 248 -14.67 -17.81 24.82
N GLU A 249 -15.61 -17.53 25.72
CA GLU A 249 -17.02 -17.27 25.35
C GLU A 249 -17.19 -15.89 24.70
N PRO A 250 -17.82 -15.78 23.51
CA PRO A 250 -18.07 -14.50 22.85
C PRO A 250 -18.92 -13.54 23.71
N PRO A 251 -18.66 -12.23 23.64
CA PRO A 251 -19.56 -11.25 24.25
C PRO A 251 -21.01 -11.40 23.71
N GLU A 252 -22.00 -11.04 24.52
CA GLU A 252 -23.40 -11.08 24.12
C GLU A 252 -23.65 -10.28 22.83
N GLY A 253 -24.30 -10.90 21.85
CA GLY A 253 -24.62 -10.32 20.53
C GLY A 253 -23.42 -10.22 19.58
N PHE A 254 -22.21 -10.67 19.98
CA PHE A 254 -21.03 -10.55 19.13
C PHE A 254 -21.04 -11.51 17.94
N ALA A 255 -21.55 -12.73 18.14
CA ALA A 255 -21.62 -13.71 17.05
C ALA A 255 -22.54 -13.25 15.92
N GLU A 256 -23.67 -12.63 16.25
CA GLU A 256 -24.63 -12.05 15.30
C GLU A 256 -23.99 -10.86 14.56
N LEU A 257 -23.31 -9.96 15.29
CA LEU A 257 -22.58 -8.84 14.71
C LEU A 257 -21.51 -9.33 13.73
N TYR A 258 -20.75 -10.34 14.12
CA TYR A 258 -19.69 -10.90 13.28
C TYR A 258 -20.22 -11.55 12.01
N GLU A 259 -21.38 -12.24 12.10
CA GLU A 259 -22.02 -12.84 10.93
C GLU A 259 -22.54 -11.79 9.94
N VAL A 260 -23.07 -10.65 10.44
CA VAL A 260 -23.42 -9.49 9.59
C VAL A 260 -22.16 -8.98 8.87
N LEU A 261 -21.07 -8.80 9.59
CA LEU A 261 -19.80 -8.33 9.03
C LEU A 261 -19.22 -9.31 8.00
N ARG A 262 -19.26 -10.62 8.29
CA ARG A 262 -18.80 -11.68 7.39
C ARG A 262 -19.62 -11.70 6.08
N THR A 263 -20.93 -11.54 6.19
CA THR A 263 -21.84 -11.46 5.05
C THR A 263 -21.55 -10.21 4.21
N ALA A 264 -21.34 -9.07 4.85
CA ALA A 264 -20.99 -7.81 4.19
C ALA A 264 -19.68 -7.92 3.43
N GLN A 265 -18.62 -8.48 4.06
CA GLN A 265 -17.32 -8.66 3.42
C GLN A 265 -17.39 -9.63 2.24
N ALA A 266 -18.17 -10.71 2.36
CA ALA A 266 -18.39 -11.63 1.26
C ALA A 266 -19.08 -10.93 0.08
N ALA A 267 -20.15 -10.17 0.34
CA ALA A 267 -20.88 -9.41 -0.68
C ALA A 267 -19.99 -8.39 -1.39
N GLY A 268 -19.11 -7.69 -0.64
CA GLY A 268 -18.12 -6.78 -1.24
C GLY A 268 -17.16 -7.50 -2.18
N CYS A 269 -16.60 -8.64 -1.77
CA CYS A 269 -15.74 -9.45 -2.64
C CYS A 269 -16.47 -9.95 -3.89
N ASP A 270 -17.72 -10.39 -3.75
CA ASP A 270 -18.55 -10.93 -4.84
C ASP A 270 -19.03 -9.83 -5.81
N ALA A 271 -19.09 -8.57 -5.35
CA ALA A 271 -19.45 -7.43 -6.19
C ALA A 271 -18.32 -7.03 -7.15
N VAL A 272 -17.09 -7.43 -6.91
CA VAL A 272 -15.92 -7.05 -7.73
C VAL A 272 -16.01 -7.68 -9.11
N ARG A 273 -16.08 -6.84 -10.16
CA ARG A 273 -15.99 -7.24 -11.57
C ARG A 273 -15.66 -6.05 -12.45
N PRO A 274 -15.14 -6.27 -13.66
CA PRO A 274 -14.87 -5.17 -14.59
C PRO A 274 -16.10 -4.31 -14.86
N GLY A 275 -15.90 -2.98 -14.84
CA GLY A 275 -16.94 -1.99 -15.16
C GLY A 275 -17.85 -1.59 -14.00
N VAL A 276 -17.86 -2.31 -12.85
CA VAL A 276 -18.54 -1.80 -11.65
C VAL A 276 -17.74 -0.68 -11.02
N THR A 277 -18.41 0.28 -10.36
CA THR A 277 -17.70 1.37 -9.71
C THR A 277 -17.14 0.95 -8.34
N ALA A 278 -16.05 1.59 -7.91
CA ALA A 278 -15.52 1.40 -6.56
C ALA A 278 -16.58 1.71 -5.48
N ALA A 279 -17.40 2.74 -5.70
CA ALA A 279 -18.53 3.08 -4.83
C ALA A 279 -19.57 1.96 -4.73
N SER A 280 -19.81 1.18 -5.79
CA SER A 280 -20.77 0.07 -5.73
C SER A 280 -20.27 -1.12 -4.91
N VAL A 281 -18.95 -1.33 -4.84
CA VAL A 281 -18.35 -2.33 -3.93
C VAL A 281 -18.46 -1.86 -2.47
N ASP A 282 -18.22 -0.57 -2.19
CA ASP A 282 -18.46 0.00 -0.85
C ASP A 282 -19.93 -0.16 -0.44
N ALA A 283 -20.87 0.16 -1.33
CA ALA A 283 -22.29 0.03 -1.08
C ALA A 283 -22.70 -1.42 -0.76
N ALA A 284 -22.14 -2.42 -1.48
CA ALA A 284 -22.42 -3.83 -1.22
C ALA A 284 -22.09 -4.26 0.22
N CYS A 285 -21.04 -3.69 0.82
CA CYS A 285 -20.72 -3.93 2.23
C CYS A 285 -21.59 -3.07 3.17
N ARG A 286 -21.67 -1.79 2.87
CA ARG A 286 -22.24 -0.76 3.76
C ARG A 286 -23.73 -0.92 3.93
N ASP A 287 -24.46 -1.29 2.87
CA ASP A 287 -25.91 -1.47 2.92
C ASP A 287 -26.29 -2.62 3.86
N ILE A 288 -25.60 -3.77 3.78
CA ILE A 288 -25.84 -4.91 4.69
C ILE A 288 -25.60 -4.52 6.15
N ILE A 289 -24.50 -3.82 6.44
CA ILE A 289 -24.18 -3.37 7.79
C ILE A 289 -25.22 -2.35 8.29
N THR A 290 -25.69 -1.46 7.41
CA THR A 290 -26.69 -0.43 7.73
C THR A 290 -28.06 -1.04 7.98
N GLU A 291 -28.51 -1.97 7.13
CA GLU A 291 -29.78 -2.68 7.28
C GLU A 291 -29.84 -3.50 8.57
N ALA A 292 -28.68 -4.03 9.02
CA ALA A 292 -28.57 -4.71 10.31
C ALA A 292 -28.52 -3.75 11.51
N GLY A 293 -28.58 -2.43 11.31
CA GLY A 293 -28.57 -1.42 12.39
C GLY A 293 -27.19 -0.98 12.87
N TYR A 294 -26.12 -1.34 12.16
CA TYR A 294 -24.74 -0.99 12.53
C TYR A 294 -24.11 0.09 11.63
N GLY A 295 -24.88 0.75 10.76
CA GLY A 295 -24.35 1.71 9.77
C GLY A 295 -23.53 2.85 10.38
N GLU A 296 -23.93 3.40 11.56
CA GLU A 296 -23.19 4.44 12.26
C GLU A 296 -21.84 3.97 12.84
N TYR A 297 -21.65 2.65 12.96
CA TYR A 297 -20.44 2.02 13.50
C TYR A 297 -19.47 1.55 12.42
N PHE A 298 -19.81 1.69 11.13
CA PHE A 298 -18.90 1.46 10.02
C PHE A 298 -18.33 2.82 9.54
N ILE A 299 -17.27 3.27 10.17
CA ILE A 299 -16.78 4.66 10.18
C ILE A 299 -15.66 4.95 9.17
N HIS A 300 -15.25 3.97 8.37
CA HIS A 300 -14.22 4.15 7.35
C HIS A 300 -14.67 3.65 5.96
N ARG A 301 -13.85 3.80 4.95
CA ARG A 301 -14.04 3.25 3.61
C ARG A 301 -13.97 1.72 3.63
N THR A 302 -14.57 1.07 2.64
CA THR A 302 -14.55 -0.40 2.54
C THR A 302 -13.19 -0.95 2.16
N GLY A 303 -12.30 -0.14 1.57
CA GLY A 303 -10.96 -0.59 1.22
C GLY A 303 -10.12 0.43 0.47
N HIS A 304 -8.91 0.03 0.15
CA HIS A 304 -7.92 0.83 -0.56
C HIS A 304 -7.13 -0.05 -1.54
N GLY A 305 -6.62 0.55 -2.60
CA GLY A 305 -5.66 -0.10 -3.48
C GLY A 305 -4.41 -0.53 -2.72
N ILE A 306 -3.77 -1.58 -3.19
CA ILE A 306 -2.53 -2.12 -2.61
C ILE A 306 -1.57 -2.55 -3.71
N GLY A 307 -0.28 -2.42 -3.45
CA GLY A 307 0.77 -2.81 -4.38
C GLY A 307 2.13 -2.72 -3.72
N LEU A 308 2.97 -1.84 -4.21
CA LEU A 308 4.23 -1.45 -3.57
C LEU A 308 4.01 -0.50 -2.38
N GLU A 309 2.85 0.15 -2.32
CA GLU A 309 2.37 0.88 -1.15
C GLU A 309 1.23 0.12 -0.48
N GLU A 310 1.09 0.31 0.84
CA GLU A 310 -0.02 -0.24 1.61
C GLU A 310 -1.34 0.37 1.13
N HIS A 311 -1.34 1.69 0.93
CA HIS A 311 -2.48 2.44 0.46
C HIS A 311 -2.16 3.16 -0.86
N GLU A 312 -2.84 2.77 -1.92
CA GLU A 312 -2.80 3.43 -3.22
C GLU A 312 -4.19 3.41 -3.88
N ASP A 313 -4.35 4.00 -5.06
CA ASP A 313 -5.59 3.88 -5.83
C ASP A 313 -5.83 2.45 -6.38
N PRO A 314 -7.13 2.04 -6.47
CA PRO A 314 -8.35 2.79 -6.21
C PRO A 314 -8.78 2.73 -4.74
N TYR A 315 -9.43 3.79 -4.24
CA TYR A 315 -10.08 3.75 -2.94
C TYR A 315 -11.53 3.25 -3.09
N ILE A 316 -11.87 2.21 -2.32
CA ILE A 316 -13.21 1.60 -2.30
C ILE A 316 -14.06 2.35 -1.28
N VAL A 317 -14.71 3.40 -1.74
CA VAL A 317 -15.42 4.38 -0.90
C VAL A 317 -16.62 4.96 -1.62
N ALA A 318 -17.65 5.36 -0.86
CA ALA A 318 -18.81 6.05 -1.40
C ALA A 318 -18.42 7.29 -2.21
N GLY A 319 -19.03 7.46 -3.38
CA GLY A 319 -18.76 8.58 -4.30
C GLY A 319 -17.54 8.40 -5.21
N ASN A 320 -16.80 7.30 -5.12
CA ASN A 320 -15.79 6.95 -6.10
C ASN A 320 -16.44 6.19 -7.28
N ASP A 321 -16.81 6.94 -8.32
CA ASP A 321 -17.47 6.40 -9.51
C ASP A 321 -16.49 5.80 -10.54
N GLU A 322 -15.22 5.64 -10.18
CA GLU A 322 -14.24 5.03 -11.06
C GLU A 322 -14.59 3.56 -11.32
N PRO A 323 -14.68 3.15 -12.61
CA PRO A 323 -14.95 1.76 -12.95
C PRO A 323 -13.72 0.88 -12.67
N LEU A 324 -13.96 -0.24 -12.01
CA LEU A 324 -12.91 -1.26 -11.80
C LEU A 324 -12.50 -1.88 -13.13
N SER A 325 -11.21 -2.13 -13.26
CA SER A 325 -10.60 -2.75 -14.42
C SER A 325 -9.76 -3.97 -14.02
N PRO A 326 -9.63 -4.96 -14.90
CA PRO A 326 -8.74 -6.09 -14.66
C PRO A 326 -7.32 -5.62 -14.30
N GLY A 327 -6.72 -6.26 -13.29
CA GLY A 327 -5.43 -5.88 -12.73
C GLY A 327 -5.48 -4.90 -11.55
N MET A 328 -6.61 -4.28 -11.25
CA MET A 328 -6.76 -3.52 -10.01
C MET A 328 -6.78 -4.45 -8.81
N ALA A 329 -5.94 -4.16 -7.79
CA ALA A 329 -5.86 -4.89 -6.53
C ALA A 329 -6.14 -3.94 -5.36
N PHE A 330 -7.00 -4.37 -4.43
CA PHE A 330 -7.44 -3.54 -3.30
C PHE A 330 -7.93 -4.42 -2.14
N SER A 331 -7.99 -3.84 -0.93
CA SER A 331 -8.60 -4.47 0.22
C SER A 331 -10.13 -4.42 0.15
N VAL A 332 -10.79 -5.43 0.74
CA VAL A 332 -12.20 -5.42 1.09
C VAL A 332 -12.27 -5.74 2.59
N GLU A 333 -12.46 -4.68 3.39
CA GLU A 333 -12.20 -4.68 4.83
C GLU A 333 -13.30 -3.99 5.65
N PRO A 334 -14.59 -4.28 5.45
CA PRO A 334 -15.59 -3.65 6.30
C PRO A 334 -15.34 -3.94 7.77
N GLY A 335 -15.74 -3.00 8.64
CA GLY A 335 -15.60 -3.12 10.09
C GLY A 335 -16.79 -2.53 10.84
N ILE A 336 -17.08 -3.08 12.02
CA ILE A 336 -18.11 -2.57 12.94
C ILE A 336 -17.44 -2.31 14.28
N TYR A 337 -17.52 -1.07 14.77
CA TYR A 337 -16.79 -0.61 15.96
C TYR A 337 -17.75 -0.02 16.98
N LEU A 338 -18.03 -0.75 18.07
CA LEU A 338 -18.92 -0.31 19.15
C LEU A 338 -18.08 0.36 20.25
N PRO A 339 -18.13 1.72 20.36
CA PRO A 339 -17.26 2.44 21.27
C PRO A 339 -17.37 1.96 22.73
N GLY A 340 -16.23 1.73 23.37
CA GLY A 340 -16.15 1.27 24.76
C GLY A 340 -16.54 -0.20 24.98
N ARG A 341 -16.89 -0.93 23.93
CA ARG A 341 -17.25 -2.36 23.98
C ARG A 341 -16.26 -3.24 23.24
N HIS A 342 -16.37 -3.30 21.92
CA HIS A 342 -15.52 -4.10 21.04
C HIS A 342 -15.68 -3.65 19.59
N GLY A 343 -14.79 -4.12 18.74
CA GLY A 343 -14.92 -4.00 17.29
C GLY A 343 -14.66 -5.33 16.61
N ALA A 344 -14.98 -5.37 15.32
CA ALA A 344 -14.64 -6.47 14.44
C ALA A 344 -14.30 -5.93 13.04
N ARG A 345 -13.30 -6.50 12.37
CA ARG A 345 -12.95 -6.30 10.98
C ARG A 345 -12.58 -7.62 10.34
N ILE A 346 -12.98 -7.81 9.09
CA ILE A 346 -12.56 -8.93 8.24
C ILE A 346 -12.04 -8.32 6.95
N GLU A 347 -10.85 -8.68 6.57
CA GLU A 347 -10.16 -8.12 5.42
C GLU A 347 -9.50 -9.18 4.58
N ASP A 348 -9.65 -9.05 3.28
CA ASP A 348 -8.89 -9.77 2.26
C ASP A 348 -8.49 -8.82 1.15
N ILE A 349 -7.34 -9.07 0.53
CA ILE A 349 -6.95 -8.43 -0.72
C ILE A 349 -7.64 -9.15 -1.88
N VAL A 350 -8.28 -8.36 -2.75
CA VAL A 350 -9.02 -8.82 -3.92
C VAL A 350 -8.41 -8.18 -5.18
N VAL A 351 -8.20 -9.00 -6.21
CA VAL A 351 -7.83 -8.54 -7.56
C VAL A 351 -9.06 -8.62 -8.45
N CYS A 352 -9.39 -7.52 -9.14
CA CYS A 352 -10.33 -7.54 -10.24
C CYS A 352 -9.72 -8.30 -11.42
N THR A 353 -10.37 -9.38 -11.88
CA THR A 353 -9.98 -10.16 -13.06
C THR A 353 -11.04 -10.03 -14.13
N GLU A 354 -10.80 -10.55 -15.34
CA GLU A 354 -11.81 -10.59 -16.41
C GLU A 354 -13.10 -11.32 -15.98
N ASP A 355 -12.95 -12.34 -15.11
CA ASP A 355 -14.05 -13.20 -14.65
C ASP A 355 -14.72 -12.72 -13.36
N GLY A 356 -14.18 -11.65 -12.71
CA GLY A 356 -14.67 -11.12 -11.43
C GLY A 356 -13.59 -10.97 -10.37
N GLY A 357 -14.01 -10.86 -9.10
CA GLY A 357 -13.09 -10.70 -7.97
C GLY A 357 -12.38 -12.01 -7.60
N ARG A 358 -11.04 -11.98 -7.52
CA ARG A 358 -10.23 -13.07 -7.00
C ARG A 358 -9.54 -12.64 -5.71
N ARG A 359 -9.89 -13.27 -4.59
CA ARG A 359 -9.18 -13.04 -3.32
C ARG A 359 -7.77 -13.63 -3.38
N LEU A 360 -6.82 -12.91 -2.83
CA LEU A 360 -5.43 -13.37 -2.67
C LEU A 360 -5.19 -14.01 -1.30
N ASN A 361 -6.00 -13.64 -0.28
CA ASN A 361 -5.98 -14.29 1.02
C ASN A 361 -6.92 -15.51 1.02
N THR A 362 -6.45 -16.60 1.59
CA THR A 362 -7.14 -17.89 1.60
C THR A 362 -7.53 -18.37 3.00
N THR A 363 -7.02 -17.72 4.05
CA THR A 363 -7.36 -18.03 5.45
C THR A 363 -8.86 -17.86 5.74
N SER A 364 -9.36 -18.63 6.70
CA SER A 364 -10.79 -18.64 7.04
C SER A 364 -11.28 -17.28 7.53
N ARG A 365 -12.52 -16.95 7.16
CA ARG A 365 -13.26 -15.76 7.63
C ARG A 365 -14.28 -16.11 8.71
N GLU A 366 -14.38 -17.36 9.10
CA GLU A 366 -15.26 -17.78 10.18
C GLU A 366 -14.74 -17.24 11.53
N LEU A 367 -15.66 -16.96 12.45
CA LEU A 367 -15.30 -16.54 13.79
C LEU A 367 -14.49 -17.65 14.49
N ARG A 368 -13.28 -17.32 14.89
CA ARG A 368 -12.40 -18.25 15.62
C ARG A 368 -12.48 -17.98 17.11
N VAL A 369 -12.74 -19.02 17.86
CA VAL A 369 -12.65 -19.00 19.32
C VAL A 369 -11.33 -19.64 19.74
N VAL A 370 -10.58 -18.95 20.59
CA VAL A 370 -9.26 -19.35 21.11
C VAL A 370 -9.24 -19.26 22.64
N GLY A 371 -8.34 -19.97 23.31
CA GLY A 371 -8.15 -19.94 24.77
C GLY A 371 -8.83 -21.09 25.52
#